data_905f32b3724c63e5c5a6e56bc8fe32ed
#
_entry.id   905f32b3724c63e5c5a6e56bc8fe32ed
#
_cell.length_a   1.000
_cell.length_b   1.000
_cell.length_c   1.000
_cell.angle_alpha   90.00
_cell.angle_beta   90.00
_cell.angle_gamma   90.00
#
_symmetry.space_group_name_H-M   'P 1'
#
loop_
_entity.id
_entity.type
_entity.pdbx_description
1 polymer ?
#
loop_
_entity_poly.entity_id
_entity_poly.type
_entity_poly.pdbx_seq_one_letter_code
_entity_poly.pdbx_strand_id
1 'polypeptide(L)'
;MDLLKEFAPEFAKHQMDEKALLFENEKYQAVPKKYKILAGIASAAVLGSDTCTQMWVKQAKMAGITNEEITEAMMVARYMKQAVVNDTISNTLSLLSDNKI
;
A
#
# COMPACT_ATOMS: atom_id res chain seq x y z
N MET A 1 -1.67 -13.45 -10.52
CA MET A 1 -1.23 -13.15 -11.91
C MET A 1 -1.34 -14.28 -12.90
N ASP A 2 -1.16 -15.53 -12.47
CA ASP A 2 -1.16 -16.66 -13.41
C ASP A 2 -2.49 -16.82 -14.14
N LEU A 3 -3.62 -16.70 -13.42
CA LEU A 3 -4.94 -16.77 -14.04
C LEU A 3 -5.19 -15.58 -14.98
N LEU A 4 -4.70 -14.41 -14.63
CA LEU A 4 -4.83 -13.24 -15.49
C LEU A 4 -4.05 -13.45 -16.79
N LYS A 5 -2.85 -14.03 -16.71
CA LYS A 5 -2.05 -14.36 -17.91
C LYS A 5 -2.77 -15.36 -18.80
N GLU A 6 -3.46 -16.34 -18.20
CA GLU A 6 -4.19 -17.38 -18.94
C GLU A 6 -5.42 -16.80 -19.65
N PHE A 7 -6.22 -16.03 -18.94
CA PHE A 7 -7.53 -15.59 -19.47
C PHE A 7 -7.53 -14.20 -20.09
N ALA A 8 -6.56 -13.35 -19.73
CA ALA A 8 -6.47 -11.99 -20.25
C ALA A 8 -5.00 -11.54 -20.38
N PRO A 9 -4.25 -12.18 -21.31
CA PRO A 9 -2.80 -11.98 -21.40
C PRO A 9 -2.38 -10.54 -21.68
N GLU A 10 -3.15 -9.79 -22.46
CA GLU A 10 -2.82 -8.38 -22.76
C GLU A 10 -2.92 -7.52 -21.50
N PHE A 11 -3.91 -7.76 -20.66
CA PHE A 11 -4.07 -7.03 -19.39
C PHE A 11 -2.95 -7.39 -18.41
N ALA A 12 -2.57 -8.67 -18.35
CA ALA A 12 -1.45 -9.10 -17.53
C ALA A 12 -0.15 -8.43 -17.98
N LYS A 13 0.08 -8.33 -19.29
CA LYS A 13 1.26 -7.66 -19.85
C LYS A 13 1.26 -6.17 -19.49
N HIS A 14 0.13 -5.48 -19.65
CA HIS A 14 0.02 -4.06 -19.29
C HIS A 14 0.33 -3.83 -17.81
N GLN A 15 -0.15 -4.69 -16.93
CA GLN A 15 0.13 -4.57 -15.50
C GLN A 15 1.63 -4.74 -15.21
N MET A 16 2.29 -5.69 -15.86
CA MET A 16 3.72 -5.90 -15.70
C MET A 16 4.53 -4.75 -16.27
N ASP A 17 4.11 -4.19 -17.41
CA ASP A 17 4.75 -3.02 -18.02
C ASP A 17 4.64 -1.79 -17.11
N GLU A 18 3.46 -1.59 -16.50
CA GLU A 18 3.26 -0.50 -15.55
C GLU A 18 4.13 -0.66 -14.31
N LYS A 19 4.26 -1.87 -13.80
CA LYS A 19 5.14 -2.16 -12.66
C LYS A 19 6.58 -1.80 -12.99
N ALA A 20 7.07 -2.22 -14.16
CA ALA A 20 8.42 -1.91 -14.60
C ALA A 20 8.62 -0.41 -14.79
N LEU A 21 7.63 0.27 -15.37
CA LEU A 21 7.66 1.72 -15.55
C LEU A 21 7.77 2.45 -14.21
N LEU A 22 6.98 2.03 -13.24
CA LEU A 22 6.93 2.68 -11.92
C LEU A 22 8.19 2.41 -11.09
N PHE A 23 8.67 1.17 -11.08
CA PHE A 23 9.75 0.77 -10.16
C PHE A 23 11.13 0.77 -10.78
N GLU A 24 11.25 0.53 -12.10
CA GLU A 24 12.55 0.30 -12.74
C GLU A 24 12.97 1.38 -13.73
N ASN A 25 12.06 2.23 -14.21
CA ASN A 25 12.39 3.22 -15.21
C ASN A 25 13.13 4.41 -14.61
N GLU A 26 14.29 4.77 -15.18
CA GLU A 26 15.11 5.86 -14.67
C GLU A 26 14.40 7.22 -14.70
N LYS A 27 13.48 7.40 -15.64
CA LYS A 27 12.70 8.65 -15.76
C LYS A 27 11.84 8.93 -14.54
N TYR A 28 11.42 7.88 -13.84
CA TYR A 28 10.48 8.00 -12.71
C TYR A 28 11.14 7.58 -11.39
N GLN A 29 12.28 8.18 -11.07
CA GLN A 29 13.02 7.90 -9.83
C GLN A 29 13.12 9.13 -8.92
N ALA A 30 12.19 10.08 -9.03
CA ALA A 30 12.10 11.17 -8.06
C ALA A 30 11.89 10.62 -6.64
N VAL A 31 11.10 9.54 -6.52
CA VAL A 31 11.01 8.72 -5.32
C VAL A 31 11.77 7.43 -5.62
N PRO A 32 12.91 7.18 -4.96
CA PRO A 32 13.69 5.96 -5.22
C PRO A 32 12.90 4.68 -4.96
N LYS A 33 13.31 3.61 -5.64
CA LYS A 33 12.65 2.30 -5.60
C LYS A 33 12.39 1.80 -4.17
N LYS A 34 13.35 1.98 -3.27
CA LYS A 34 13.22 1.59 -1.87
C LYS A 34 11.95 2.16 -1.23
N TYR A 35 11.72 3.45 -1.44
CA TYR A 35 10.57 4.13 -0.84
C TYR A 35 9.27 3.74 -1.53
N LYS A 36 9.32 3.44 -2.82
CA LYS A 36 8.14 2.92 -3.54
C LYS A 36 7.73 1.56 -3.02
N ILE A 37 8.70 0.70 -2.70
CA ILE A 37 8.43 -0.61 -2.10
C ILE A 37 7.77 -0.44 -0.72
N LEU A 38 8.32 0.46 0.11
CA LEU A 38 7.76 0.76 1.42
C LEU A 38 6.34 1.32 1.31
N ALA A 39 6.11 2.21 0.33
CA ALA A 39 4.78 2.74 0.04
C ALA A 39 3.82 1.61 -0.39
N GLY A 40 4.31 0.65 -1.16
CA GLY A 40 3.55 -0.52 -1.57
C GLY A 40 3.11 -1.37 -0.39
N ILE A 41 4.00 -1.60 0.57
CA ILE A 41 3.68 -2.34 1.80
C ILE A 41 2.58 -1.63 2.58
N ALA A 42 2.74 -0.32 2.80
CA ALA A 42 1.78 0.48 3.55
C ALA A 42 0.42 0.50 2.85
N SER A 43 0.41 0.71 1.53
CA SER A 43 -0.82 0.75 0.73
C SER A 43 -1.56 -0.58 0.74
N ALA A 44 -0.83 -1.69 0.57
CA ALA A 44 -1.42 -3.02 0.59
C ALA A 44 -2.03 -3.34 1.96
N ALA A 45 -1.36 -2.93 3.04
CA ALA A 45 -1.84 -3.13 4.40
C ALA A 45 -3.13 -2.35 4.65
N VAL A 46 -3.18 -1.08 4.23
CA VAL A 46 -4.37 -0.24 4.38
C VAL A 46 -5.54 -0.79 3.59
N LEU A 47 -5.29 -1.28 2.37
CA LEU A 47 -6.31 -1.87 1.51
C LEU A 47 -6.77 -3.25 2.00
N GLY A 48 -6.08 -3.82 2.97
CA GLY A 48 -6.46 -5.11 3.55
C GLY A 48 -6.08 -6.31 2.71
N SER A 49 -5.08 -6.18 1.85
CA SER A 49 -4.60 -7.28 1.03
C SER A 49 -3.45 -8.01 1.73
N ASP A 50 -3.78 -9.12 2.35
CA ASP A 50 -2.81 -9.95 3.07
C ASP A 50 -1.74 -10.50 2.11
N THR A 51 -2.17 -11.04 0.98
CA THR A 51 -1.29 -11.61 -0.04
C THR A 51 -0.33 -10.57 -0.60
N CYS A 52 -0.84 -9.39 -0.98
CA CYS A 52 0.00 -8.32 -1.52
C CYS A 52 0.97 -7.78 -0.48
N THR A 53 0.54 -7.64 0.76
CA THR A 53 1.41 -7.17 1.84
C THR A 53 2.58 -8.13 2.04
N GLN A 54 2.31 -9.43 2.10
CA GLN A 54 3.36 -10.44 2.23
C GLN A 54 4.31 -10.44 1.04
N MET A 55 3.78 -10.33 -0.17
CA MET A 55 4.59 -10.29 -1.38
C MET A 55 5.55 -9.10 -1.37
N TRP A 56 5.04 -7.92 -1.03
CA TRP A 56 5.86 -6.71 -1.00
C TRP A 56 6.90 -6.74 0.13
N VAL A 57 6.58 -7.35 1.28
CA VAL A 57 7.56 -7.55 2.35
C VAL A 57 8.70 -8.47 1.88
N LYS A 58 8.38 -9.53 1.16
CA LYS A 58 9.41 -10.41 0.59
C LYS A 58 10.30 -9.66 -0.39
N GLN A 59 9.72 -8.83 -1.25
CA GLN A 59 10.46 -7.99 -2.19
C GLN A 59 11.38 -7.01 -1.45
N ALA A 60 10.88 -6.39 -0.39
CA ALA A 60 11.65 -5.46 0.43
C ALA A 60 12.86 -6.13 1.04
N LYS A 61 12.69 -7.32 1.60
CA LYS A 61 13.79 -8.07 2.21
C LYS A 61 14.84 -8.46 1.17
N MET A 62 14.41 -8.87 -0.02
CA MET A 62 15.32 -9.18 -1.13
C MET A 62 16.09 -7.95 -1.59
N ALA A 63 15.52 -6.76 -1.45
CA ALA A 63 16.16 -5.50 -1.80
C ALA A 63 17.04 -4.93 -0.68
N GLY A 64 17.18 -5.64 0.43
CA GLY A 64 18.02 -5.22 1.55
C GLY A 64 17.38 -4.19 2.47
N ILE A 65 16.07 -3.97 2.37
CA ILE A 65 15.36 -3.07 3.27
C ILE A 65 15.26 -3.71 4.65
N THR A 66 15.53 -2.94 5.69
CA THR A 66 15.61 -3.47 7.05
C THR A 66 14.25 -3.80 7.64
N ASN A 67 14.23 -4.69 8.63
CA ASN A 67 13.00 -5.03 9.34
C ASN A 67 12.39 -3.80 10.01
N GLU A 68 13.23 -2.90 10.52
CA GLU A 68 12.80 -1.64 11.15
C GLU A 68 12.08 -0.75 10.16
N GLU A 69 12.64 -0.57 8.98
CA GLU A 69 12.03 0.23 7.92
C GLU A 69 10.67 -0.35 7.49
N ILE A 70 10.62 -1.67 7.32
CA ILE A 70 9.38 -2.36 6.93
C ILE A 70 8.31 -2.18 8.02
N THR A 71 8.69 -2.39 9.28
CA THR A 71 7.79 -2.26 10.42
C THR A 71 7.23 -0.84 10.51
N GLU A 72 8.09 0.16 10.36
CA GLU A 72 7.65 1.56 10.44
C GLU A 72 6.70 1.92 9.31
N ALA A 73 6.92 1.40 8.10
CA ALA A 73 5.98 1.59 6.99
C ALA A 73 4.59 1.01 7.33
N MET A 74 4.56 -0.17 7.94
CA MET A 74 3.30 -0.78 8.37
C MET A 74 2.63 0.03 9.49
N MET A 75 3.42 0.62 10.38
CA MET A 75 2.87 1.49 11.45
C MET A 75 2.27 2.76 10.88
N VAL A 76 2.84 3.32 9.82
CA VAL A 76 2.25 4.47 9.11
C VAL A 76 0.88 4.08 8.56
N ALA A 77 0.75 2.91 7.95
CA ALA A 77 -0.52 2.42 7.44
C ALA A 77 -1.57 2.30 8.55
N ARG A 78 -1.16 1.71 9.67
CA ARG A 78 -2.02 1.56 10.84
C ARG A 78 -2.50 2.90 11.38
N TYR A 79 -1.61 3.87 11.47
CA TYR A 79 -1.94 5.22 11.93
C TYR A 79 -2.93 5.89 10.98
N MET A 80 -2.72 5.78 9.67
CA MET A 80 -3.62 6.38 8.69
C MET A 80 -5.02 5.78 8.75
N LYS A 81 -5.11 4.47 8.97
CA LYS A 81 -6.41 3.81 9.12
C LYS A 81 -7.14 4.30 10.38
N GLN A 82 -6.42 4.51 11.46
CA GLN A 82 -6.95 5.08 12.70
C GLN A 82 -7.50 6.49 12.47
N ALA A 83 -6.78 7.30 11.73
CA ALA A 83 -7.21 8.66 11.40
C ALA A 83 -8.52 8.66 10.59
N VAL A 84 -8.67 7.71 9.66
CA VAL A 84 -9.90 7.54 8.88
C VAL A 84 -11.07 7.20 9.80
N VAL A 85 -10.86 6.32 10.77
CA VAL A 85 -11.90 5.96 11.73
C VAL A 85 -12.31 7.18 12.57
N ASN A 86 -11.34 7.96 13.05
CA ASN A 86 -11.62 9.19 13.80
C ASN A 86 -12.47 10.16 12.99
N ASP A 87 -12.13 10.33 11.72
CA ASP A 87 -12.89 11.21 10.82
C ASP A 87 -14.33 10.70 10.65
N THR A 88 -14.49 9.41 10.46
CA THR A 88 -15.82 8.80 10.28
C THR A 88 -16.73 9.02 11.48
N ILE A 89 -16.22 8.91 12.70
CA ILE A 89 -17.04 9.02 13.90
C ILE A 89 -17.23 10.45 14.41
N SER A 90 -16.50 11.43 13.87
CA SER A 90 -16.51 12.78 14.41
C SER A 90 -17.90 13.42 14.39
N ASN A 91 -18.65 13.23 13.31
CA ASN A 91 -20.02 13.76 13.21
C ASN A 91 -20.97 13.12 14.24
N THR A 92 -20.78 11.84 14.50
CA THR A 92 -21.57 11.13 15.51
C THR A 92 -21.23 11.65 16.91
N LEU A 93 -19.95 11.90 17.19
CA LEU A 93 -19.53 12.47 18.48
C LEU A 93 -20.12 13.84 18.71
N SER A 94 -20.30 14.65 17.66
CA SER A 94 -20.91 15.97 17.80
C SER A 94 -22.37 15.90 18.24
N LEU A 95 -23.07 14.84 17.90
CA LEU A 95 -24.45 14.62 18.34
C LEU A 95 -24.54 14.44 19.85
N LEU A 96 -23.49 13.90 20.46
CA LEU A 96 -23.47 13.68 21.92
C LEU A 96 -23.36 14.99 22.68
N SER A 97 -22.63 15.96 22.14
CA SER A 97 -22.44 17.26 22.81
C SER A 97 -23.62 18.21 22.60
N ASP A 98 -24.32 18.11 21.48
CA ASP A 98 -25.37 19.04 21.09
C ASP A 98 -26.77 18.61 21.50
N ASN A 99 -26.94 17.44 22.07
CA ASN A 99 -28.25 16.88 22.45
C ASN A 99 -29.25 16.84 21.29
N LYS A 100 -28.76 16.56 20.09
CA LYS A 100 -29.58 16.59 18.87
C LYS A 100 -30.32 15.30 18.57
N ILE A 101 -30.21 14.34 19.42
CA ILE A 101 -30.87 13.04 19.26
C ILE A 101 -32.23 13.01 19.91
#